data_f839488f3ac26129a7cddfdd1f2547b6
#
_entry.id   f839488f3ac26129a7cddfdd1f2547b6
#
_cell.length_a   1.000
_cell.length_b   1.000
_cell.length_c   1.000
_cell.angle_alpha   90.00
_cell.angle_beta   90.00
_cell.angle_gamma   90.00
#
_symmetry.space_group_name_H-M   'P 1'
#
loop_
_entity.id
_entity.type
_entity.pdbx_description
1 polymer ?
#
loop_
_entity_poly.entity_id
_entity_poly.type
_entity_poly.pdbx_seq_one_letter_code
_entity_poly.pdbx_strand_id
1 'polypeptide(L)'
;MKKMISRRSFLAAAGVSAAALALTACGGSSSSTAASTAASTAGSTAAASGDTIKVGVMGPMTGDVSVYGLAVTNGANLYLDQVNANGGINGKMIESITMDEQGDATQAVQCFTKMVDEGIVGLIGDVTTTPTLAVAAESQDYNMPMVTASATAEAVTYDAETDTVYENVFRATFTDPFQGIKMADYAYQKLGYTKAAVIYKKGADYNEGLAENFVTEFEALGGTIVDEESYSDGDVDYKTQLTTILGKGPETVFCPNYYQEVGQILSQAESVGLTVPFLGGVGWDGL
;
A
#
# COMPACT_ATOMS: atom_id res chain seq x y z
N MET A 1 13.95 50.42 -13.47
CA MET A 1 13.52 49.77 -14.72
C MET A 1 14.27 48.46 -14.88
N LYS A 2 13.64 47.33 -14.61
CA LYS A 2 14.24 45.99 -14.80
C LYS A 2 13.94 45.52 -16.23
N LYS A 3 14.97 45.37 -17.06
CA LYS A 3 14.84 44.79 -18.40
C LYS A 3 14.56 43.28 -18.31
N MET A 4 13.39 42.88 -18.79
CA MET A 4 13.04 41.46 -18.97
C MET A 4 13.74 40.92 -20.20
N ILE A 5 14.46 39.82 -20.07
CA ILE A 5 15.16 39.10 -21.16
C ILE A 5 14.13 38.21 -21.88
N SER A 6 13.99 38.43 -23.19
CA SER A 6 13.06 37.72 -24.07
C SER A 6 13.51 36.27 -24.33
N ARG A 7 12.53 35.34 -24.38
CA ARG A 7 12.74 33.90 -24.65
C ARG A 7 13.49 33.58 -25.98
N ARG A 8 13.58 34.55 -26.89
CA ARG A 8 14.32 34.40 -28.15
C ARG A 8 15.83 34.53 -28.02
N SER A 9 16.33 35.13 -26.94
CA SER A 9 17.79 35.28 -26.71
C SER A 9 18.44 34.11 -26.04
N PHE A 10 17.68 33.15 -25.52
CA PHE A 10 18.22 31.93 -24.83
C PHE A 10 18.56 30.81 -25.81
N LEU A 11 17.99 30.78 -27.01
CA LEU A 11 18.18 29.72 -27.98
C LEU A 11 19.37 29.95 -28.94
N ALA A 12 20.02 31.12 -28.88
CA ALA A 12 21.15 31.45 -29.75
C ALA A 12 22.54 31.15 -29.13
N ALA A 13 22.62 30.76 -27.85
CA ALA A 13 23.88 30.52 -27.14
C ALA A 13 24.25 29.04 -26.97
N ALA A 14 23.44 28.11 -27.44
CA ALA A 14 23.67 26.65 -27.29
C ALA A 14 24.19 25.95 -28.57
N GLY A 15 24.61 26.70 -29.59
CA GLY A 15 24.88 26.16 -30.93
C GLY A 15 26.33 26.10 -31.37
N VAL A 16 27.33 26.35 -30.51
CA VAL A 16 28.75 26.37 -30.96
C VAL A 16 29.63 25.69 -29.90
N SER A 17 29.62 24.37 -29.82
CA SER A 17 30.72 23.60 -29.18
C SER A 17 30.59 22.09 -29.43
N ALA A 18 30.48 21.66 -30.69
CA ALA A 18 30.60 20.25 -31.05
C ALA A 18 31.28 20.10 -32.46
N ALA A 19 32.52 20.58 -32.59
CA ALA A 19 33.33 20.25 -33.74
C ALA A 19 34.81 20.60 -33.47
N ALA A 20 35.51 19.74 -32.73
CA ALA A 20 36.98 19.61 -32.78
C ALA A 20 37.45 18.52 -31.82
N LEU A 21 37.53 17.27 -32.26
CA LEU A 21 38.47 16.23 -31.76
C LEU A 21 38.34 14.98 -32.64
N ALA A 22 38.86 15.09 -33.85
CA ALA A 22 39.26 13.93 -34.62
C ALA A 22 40.53 14.35 -35.40
N LEU A 23 41.66 13.82 -34.98
CA LEU A 23 42.89 13.59 -35.76
C LEU A 23 44.11 13.69 -34.88
N THR A 24 44.55 12.54 -34.35
CA THR A 24 45.97 12.16 -34.32
C THR A 24 46.06 10.69 -33.88
N ALA A 25 46.21 9.83 -34.86
CA ALA A 25 46.76 8.50 -34.69
C ALA A 25 47.94 8.41 -35.64
N CYS A 26 49.14 8.20 -35.10
CA CYS A 26 50.19 7.31 -35.67
C CYS A 26 51.50 7.55 -34.97
N GLY A 27 52.12 6.50 -34.48
CA GLY A 27 53.58 6.41 -34.48
C GLY A 27 54.24 6.00 -33.16
N GLY A 28 54.70 4.75 -33.01
CA GLY A 28 55.99 4.46 -32.39
C GLY A 28 56.01 3.58 -31.12
N SER A 29 56.16 2.29 -31.34
CA SER A 29 57.01 1.25 -30.68
C SER A 29 57.44 1.31 -29.21
N SER A 30 57.18 0.15 -28.55
CA SER A 30 58.01 -0.64 -27.61
C SER A 30 58.15 -0.17 -26.15
N SER A 31 57.58 -0.89 -25.21
CA SER A 31 58.20 -1.89 -24.33
C SER A 31 57.28 -2.34 -23.22
N SER A 32 57.32 -3.63 -22.97
CA SER A 32 56.68 -4.49 -21.99
C SER A 32 56.59 -3.95 -20.56
N THR A 33 55.40 -4.07 -19.94
CA THR A 33 55.28 -4.59 -18.58
C THR A 33 53.83 -5.15 -18.37
N ALA A 34 53.76 -6.38 -17.90
CA ALA A 34 52.53 -7.10 -17.64
C ALA A 34 51.74 -6.48 -16.49
N ALA A 35 50.49 -6.10 -16.75
CA ALA A 35 49.52 -5.83 -15.72
C ALA A 35 48.29 -6.67 -16.03
N SER A 36 47.94 -7.55 -15.09
CA SER A 36 46.76 -8.42 -15.10
C SER A 36 45.49 -7.61 -15.29
N THR A 37 44.89 -7.71 -16.45
CA THR A 37 43.53 -7.22 -16.72
C THR A 37 42.55 -8.27 -16.23
N ALA A 38 41.91 -8.00 -15.09
CA ALA A 38 40.67 -8.66 -14.77
C ALA A 38 39.62 -8.26 -15.82
N ALA A 39 39.31 -9.17 -16.70
CA ALA A 39 38.21 -9.02 -17.64
C ALA A 39 36.91 -9.03 -16.88
N SER A 40 36.36 -7.85 -16.65
CA SER A 40 34.94 -7.72 -16.33
C SER A 40 34.15 -8.16 -17.57
N THR A 41 33.71 -9.40 -17.56
CA THR A 41 32.63 -9.87 -18.45
C THR A 41 31.37 -9.10 -18.06
N ALA A 42 31.15 -7.93 -18.65
CA ALA A 42 29.82 -7.37 -18.75
C ALA A 42 29.05 -8.36 -19.64
N GLY A 43 28.29 -9.24 -18.99
CA GLY A 43 27.29 -10.05 -19.66
C GLY A 43 26.32 -9.09 -20.31
N SER A 44 26.44 -8.90 -21.62
CA SER A 44 25.40 -8.32 -22.44
C SER A 44 24.24 -9.31 -22.38
N THR A 45 23.29 -9.08 -21.47
CA THR A 45 21.98 -9.70 -21.57
C THR A 45 21.39 -9.23 -22.89
N ALA A 46 21.36 -10.11 -23.87
CA ALA A 46 20.63 -9.90 -25.09
C ALA A 46 19.17 -9.56 -24.65
N ALA A 47 18.74 -8.35 -24.97
CA ALA A 47 17.33 -8.01 -24.86
C ALA A 47 16.56 -9.04 -25.71
N ALA A 48 15.83 -9.91 -25.04
CA ALA A 48 14.92 -10.82 -25.72
C ALA A 48 13.86 -9.95 -26.43
N SER A 49 13.92 -9.88 -27.74
CA SER A 49 12.89 -9.29 -28.59
C SER A 49 11.72 -10.26 -28.69
N GLY A 50 11.08 -10.54 -27.58
CA GLY A 50 9.87 -11.34 -27.46
C GLY A 50 8.82 -10.53 -26.74
N ASP A 51 7.54 -10.82 -26.99
CA ASP A 51 6.42 -10.23 -26.28
C ASP A 51 6.64 -10.33 -24.75
N THR A 52 6.56 -9.21 -24.04
CA THR A 52 6.62 -9.17 -22.58
C THR A 52 5.26 -9.56 -21.99
N ILE A 53 5.25 -10.06 -20.76
CA ILE A 53 4.05 -10.24 -19.95
C ILE A 53 3.91 -9.00 -19.07
N LYS A 54 2.90 -8.18 -19.33
CA LYS A 54 2.65 -6.97 -18.54
C LYS A 54 1.84 -7.28 -17.30
N VAL A 55 2.37 -6.90 -16.13
CA VAL A 55 1.72 -7.08 -14.83
C VAL A 55 1.60 -5.71 -14.16
N GLY A 56 0.39 -5.37 -13.74
CA GLY A 56 0.16 -4.18 -12.92
C GLY A 56 0.63 -4.42 -11.49
N VAL A 57 1.26 -3.39 -10.90
CA VAL A 57 1.58 -3.34 -9.47
C VAL A 57 1.06 -2.02 -8.93
N MET A 58 0.10 -2.04 -8.01
CA MET A 58 -0.57 -0.83 -7.54
C MET A 58 -0.68 -0.79 -6.03
N GLY A 59 -0.55 0.41 -5.48
CA GLY A 59 -0.73 0.70 -4.07
C GLY A 59 -0.38 2.16 -3.75
N PRO A 60 -0.74 2.64 -2.57
CA PRO A 60 -0.46 4.00 -2.11
C PRO A 60 1.03 4.17 -1.82
N MET A 61 1.81 4.68 -2.79
CA MET A 61 3.24 4.94 -2.59
C MET A 61 3.50 6.33 -2.01
N THR A 62 2.48 7.19 -2.02
CA THR A 62 2.46 8.49 -1.35
C THR A 62 1.18 8.64 -0.51
N GLY A 63 1.09 9.70 0.32
CA GLY A 63 -0.05 9.92 1.22
C GLY A 63 0.07 9.18 2.55
N ASP A 64 -1.04 9.18 3.30
CA ASP A 64 -1.08 8.81 4.72
C ASP A 64 -0.83 7.32 5.00
N VAL A 65 -1.07 6.44 4.05
CA VAL A 65 -0.90 4.99 4.18
C VAL A 65 0.25 4.45 3.32
N SER A 66 1.18 5.34 2.92
CA SER A 66 2.28 5.01 2.00
C SER A 66 3.25 3.95 2.52
N VAL A 67 3.37 3.76 3.83
CA VAL A 67 4.21 2.70 4.41
C VAL A 67 3.78 1.33 3.89
N TYR A 68 2.47 1.05 3.85
CA TYR A 68 1.96 -0.22 3.34
C TYR A 68 2.17 -0.35 1.83
N GLY A 69 1.84 0.70 1.07
CA GLY A 69 1.96 0.69 -0.38
C GLY A 69 3.39 0.47 -0.85
N LEU A 70 4.35 1.19 -0.24
CA LEU A 70 5.77 1.01 -0.53
C LEU A 70 6.26 -0.40 -0.18
N ALA A 71 5.82 -0.98 0.94
CA ALA A 71 6.20 -2.33 1.33
C ALA A 71 5.69 -3.37 0.31
N VAL A 72 4.40 -3.29 -0.05
CA VAL A 72 3.78 -4.23 -1.00
C VAL A 72 4.35 -4.08 -2.40
N THR A 73 4.42 -2.85 -2.94
CA THR A 73 4.91 -2.62 -4.31
C THR A 73 6.39 -2.97 -4.46
N ASN A 74 7.23 -2.65 -3.46
CA ASN A 74 8.63 -3.06 -3.46
C ASN A 74 8.79 -4.58 -3.38
N GLY A 75 8.00 -5.25 -2.52
CA GLY A 75 8.03 -6.71 -2.39
C GLY A 75 7.58 -7.40 -3.68
N ALA A 76 6.50 -6.92 -4.31
CA ALA A 76 6.02 -7.42 -5.58
C ALA A 76 7.07 -7.25 -6.69
N ASN A 77 7.60 -6.05 -6.88
CA ASN A 77 8.60 -5.78 -7.90
C ASN A 77 9.88 -6.59 -7.69
N LEU A 78 10.35 -6.74 -6.44
CA LEU A 78 11.49 -7.58 -6.12
C LEU A 78 11.29 -9.03 -6.57
N TYR A 79 10.09 -9.58 -6.37
CA TYR A 79 9.80 -10.94 -6.80
C TYR A 79 9.71 -11.05 -8.33
N LEU A 80 9.08 -10.08 -9.00
CA LEU A 80 9.02 -10.05 -10.47
C LEU A 80 10.43 -9.95 -11.09
N ASP A 81 11.32 -9.16 -10.48
CA ASP A 81 12.73 -9.08 -10.89
C ASP A 81 13.45 -10.42 -10.72
N GLN A 82 13.17 -11.15 -9.62
CA GLN A 82 13.74 -12.49 -9.43
C GLN A 82 13.24 -13.49 -10.48
N VAL A 83 11.96 -13.42 -10.84
CA VAL A 83 11.39 -14.25 -11.93
C VAL A 83 12.08 -13.94 -13.25
N ASN A 84 12.29 -12.66 -13.54
CA ASN A 84 13.01 -12.20 -14.75
C ASN A 84 14.47 -12.66 -14.75
N ALA A 85 15.17 -12.55 -13.62
CA ALA A 85 16.55 -13.03 -13.49
C ALA A 85 16.70 -14.54 -13.74
N ASN A 86 15.61 -15.32 -13.52
CA ASN A 86 15.56 -16.74 -13.80
C ASN A 86 15.01 -17.07 -15.20
N GLY A 87 14.88 -16.11 -16.10
CA GLY A 87 14.48 -16.30 -17.49
C GLY A 87 12.98 -16.06 -17.76
N GLY A 88 12.28 -15.44 -16.83
CA GLY A 88 10.86 -15.07 -16.99
C GLY A 88 9.91 -16.26 -16.94
N ILE A 89 8.74 -16.08 -17.48
CA ILE A 89 7.69 -17.11 -17.56
C ILE A 89 7.67 -17.69 -18.98
N ASN A 90 8.01 -18.94 -19.14
CA ASN A 90 8.11 -19.61 -20.47
C ASN A 90 9.04 -18.84 -21.46
N GLY A 91 10.12 -18.23 -20.93
CA GLY A 91 11.05 -17.41 -21.74
C GLY A 91 10.60 -16.00 -22.04
N LYS A 92 9.42 -15.57 -21.58
CA LYS A 92 8.94 -14.18 -21.68
C LYS A 92 9.26 -13.43 -20.41
N MET A 93 9.85 -12.24 -20.55
CA MET A 93 10.11 -11.35 -19.41
C MET A 93 8.82 -10.68 -18.94
N ILE A 94 8.75 -10.40 -17.64
CA ILE A 94 7.66 -9.64 -17.04
C ILE A 94 8.03 -8.15 -17.12
N GLU A 95 7.13 -7.35 -17.63
CA GLU A 95 7.15 -5.89 -17.55
C GLU A 95 6.20 -5.45 -16.44
N SER A 96 6.74 -4.90 -15.36
CA SER A 96 5.95 -4.36 -14.26
C SER A 96 5.52 -2.93 -14.57
N ILE A 97 4.21 -2.67 -14.53
CA ILE A 97 3.63 -1.33 -14.62
C ILE A 97 3.18 -0.93 -13.23
N THR A 98 3.96 -0.04 -12.58
CA THR A 98 3.71 0.37 -11.19
C THR A 98 3.02 1.73 -11.15
N MET A 99 1.91 1.86 -10.40
CA MET A 99 1.17 3.11 -10.23
C MET A 99 0.82 3.39 -8.77
N ASP A 100 0.89 4.68 -8.42
CA ASP A 100 0.54 5.25 -7.11
C ASP A 100 -0.88 5.80 -7.14
N GLU A 101 -1.77 5.26 -6.32
CA GLU A 101 -3.16 5.69 -6.20
C GLU A 101 -3.41 6.54 -4.94
N GLN A 102 -2.38 6.77 -4.11
CA GLN A 102 -2.36 7.68 -2.96
C GLN A 102 -3.37 7.35 -1.83
N GLY A 103 -3.92 6.15 -1.78
CA GLY A 103 -4.97 5.73 -0.84
C GLY A 103 -6.37 6.20 -1.23
N ASP A 104 -6.56 6.69 -2.47
CA ASP A 104 -7.82 7.22 -2.96
C ASP A 104 -8.50 6.26 -3.94
N ALA A 105 -9.76 5.88 -3.64
CA ALA A 105 -10.52 4.92 -4.44
C ALA A 105 -10.74 5.37 -5.89
N THR A 106 -10.94 6.67 -6.12
CA THR A 106 -11.15 7.21 -7.47
C THR A 106 -9.87 7.15 -8.29
N GLN A 107 -8.73 7.49 -7.67
CA GLN A 107 -7.43 7.37 -8.32
C GLN A 107 -7.06 5.91 -8.57
N ALA A 108 -7.41 4.99 -7.67
CA ALA A 108 -7.18 3.56 -7.84
C ALA A 108 -7.89 3.02 -9.10
N VAL A 109 -9.16 3.36 -9.30
CA VAL A 109 -9.89 3.00 -10.54
C VAL A 109 -9.25 3.62 -11.78
N GLN A 110 -8.80 4.88 -11.71
CA GLN A 110 -8.12 5.53 -12.84
C GLN A 110 -6.77 4.87 -13.17
N CYS A 111 -5.99 4.54 -12.14
CA CYS A 111 -4.74 3.80 -12.31
C CYS A 111 -4.98 2.42 -12.92
N PHE A 112 -5.97 1.68 -12.41
CA PHE A 112 -6.35 0.37 -12.92
C PHE A 112 -6.76 0.43 -14.39
N THR A 113 -7.69 1.31 -14.76
CA THR A 113 -8.15 1.47 -16.14
C THR A 113 -6.99 1.81 -17.08
N LYS A 114 -6.09 2.69 -16.65
CA LYS A 114 -4.88 3.02 -17.42
C LYS A 114 -3.97 1.81 -17.60
N MET A 115 -3.77 1.00 -16.55
CA MET A 115 -2.98 -0.24 -16.66
C MET A 115 -3.61 -1.24 -17.63
N VAL A 116 -4.96 -1.36 -17.64
CA VAL A 116 -5.70 -2.18 -18.58
C VAL A 116 -5.47 -1.69 -20.02
N ASP A 117 -5.54 -0.38 -20.27
CA ASP A 117 -5.24 0.22 -21.57
C ASP A 117 -3.80 -0.02 -22.02
N GLU A 118 -2.86 -0.11 -21.09
CA GLU A 118 -1.46 -0.48 -21.36
C GLU A 118 -1.27 -1.98 -21.60
N GLY A 119 -2.32 -2.80 -21.36
CA GLY A 119 -2.38 -4.22 -21.70
C GLY A 119 -1.83 -5.14 -20.62
N ILE A 120 -2.06 -4.85 -19.33
CA ILE A 120 -1.75 -5.82 -18.27
C ILE A 120 -2.63 -7.07 -18.40
N VAL A 121 -2.11 -8.20 -17.92
CA VAL A 121 -2.82 -9.49 -17.89
C VAL A 121 -3.16 -9.94 -16.46
N GLY A 122 -2.78 -9.16 -15.47
CA GLY A 122 -3.06 -9.39 -14.05
C GLY A 122 -2.57 -8.22 -13.22
N LEU A 123 -3.16 -8.04 -12.04
CA LEU A 123 -2.83 -6.98 -11.10
C LEU A 123 -2.36 -7.56 -9.76
N ILE A 124 -1.24 -7.08 -9.25
CA ILE A 124 -0.82 -7.23 -7.85
C ILE A 124 -1.19 -5.92 -7.15
N GLY A 125 -2.22 -5.96 -6.33
CA GLY A 125 -2.82 -4.79 -5.73
C GLY A 125 -4.36 -4.94 -5.63
N ASP A 126 -5.11 -4.03 -5.05
CA ASP A 126 -4.56 -2.89 -4.35
C ASP A 126 -4.16 -3.24 -2.90
N VAL A 127 -3.80 -2.27 -2.07
CA VAL A 127 -3.16 -2.52 -0.75
C VAL A 127 -4.13 -2.32 0.41
N THR A 128 -4.79 -1.16 0.47
CA THR A 128 -5.76 -0.84 1.53
C THR A 128 -7.19 -1.15 1.08
N THR A 129 -8.07 -1.39 2.03
CA THR A 129 -9.42 -1.92 1.75
C THR A 129 -10.23 -1.05 0.79
N THR A 130 -10.41 0.24 1.06
CA THR A 130 -11.31 1.09 0.29
C THR A 130 -10.93 1.22 -1.20
N PRO A 131 -9.67 1.50 -1.57
CA PRO A 131 -9.26 1.46 -2.96
C PRO A 131 -9.37 0.06 -3.58
N THR A 132 -9.04 -1.00 -2.82
CA THR A 132 -9.15 -2.37 -3.31
C THR A 132 -10.58 -2.75 -3.67
N LEU A 133 -11.58 -2.35 -2.86
CA LEU A 133 -13.00 -2.57 -3.15
C LEU A 133 -13.41 -1.94 -4.47
N ALA A 134 -13.00 -0.69 -4.71
CA ALA A 134 -13.32 0.01 -5.94
C ALA A 134 -12.70 -0.68 -7.17
N VAL A 135 -11.44 -1.11 -7.06
CA VAL A 135 -10.74 -1.83 -8.15
C VAL A 135 -11.29 -3.24 -8.34
N ALA A 136 -11.64 -3.94 -7.26
CA ALA A 136 -12.24 -5.26 -7.35
C ALA A 136 -13.58 -5.22 -8.12
N ALA A 137 -14.42 -4.23 -7.84
CA ALA A 137 -15.67 -4.02 -8.58
C ALA A 137 -15.40 -3.72 -10.07
N GLU A 138 -14.51 -2.78 -10.38
CA GLU A 138 -14.14 -2.42 -11.75
C GLU A 138 -13.52 -3.59 -12.52
N SER A 139 -12.74 -4.42 -11.83
CA SER A 139 -12.04 -5.57 -12.44
C SER A 139 -12.99 -6.63 -13.01
N GLN A 140 -14.26 -6.65 -12.58
CA GLN A 140 -15.28 -7.58 -13.07
C GLN A 140 -15.58 -7.35 -14.56
N ASP A 141 -15.61 -6.10 -15.00
CA ASP A 141 -15.90 -5.74 -16.40
C ASP A 141 -14.81 -6.24 -17.35
N TYR A 142 -13.61 -6.44 -16.86
CA TYR A 142 -12.46 -6.92 -17.64
C TYR A 142 -12.12 -8.38 -17.36
N ASN A 143 -12.79 -9.02 -16.40
CA ASN A 143 -12.41 -10.32 -15.86
C ASN A 143 -10.88 -10.37 -15.56
N MET A 144 -10.35 -9.27 -15.01
CA MET A 144 -8.92 -9.10 -14.76
C MET A 144 -8.51 -9.85 -13.48
N PRO A 145 -7.63 -10.85 -13.56
CA PRO A 145 -7.10 -11.48 -12.36
C PRO A 145 -6.36 -10.47 -11.49
N MET A 146 -6.73 -10.38 -10.21
CA MET A 146 -6.04 -9.54 -9.26
C MET A 146 -5.81 -10.24 -7.93
N VAL A 147 -4.72 -9.88 -7.27
CA VAL A 147 -4.41 -10.35 -5.92
C VAL A 147 -4.01 -9.18 -5.04
N THR A 148 -4.77 -9.00 -3.94
CA THR A 148 -4.36 -8.06 -2.89
C THR A 148 -3.48 -8.76 -1.87
N ALA A 149 -2.40 -8.08 -1.45
CA ALA A 149 -1.51 -8.60 -0.41
C ALA A 149 -2.07 -8.35 1.00
N SER A 150 -2.90 -7.33 1.20
CA SER A 150 -3.19 -6.79 2.53
C SER A 150 -4.61 -6.27 2.77
N ALA A 151 -5.45 -6.09 1.75
CA ALA A 151 -6.83 -5.65 1.97
C ALA A 151 -7.66 -6.76 2.65
N THR A 152 -8.23 -6.45 3.81
CA THR A 152 -8.77 -7.43 4.76
C THR A 152 -10.29 -7.52 4.82
N ALA A 153 -11.03 -6.53 4.31
CA ALA A 153 -12.50 -6.60 4.31
C ALA A 153 -13.03 -7.78 3.49
N GLU A 154 -14.04 -8.47 3.97
CA GLU A 154 -14.62 -9.63 3.27
C GLU A 154 -15.14 -9.24 1.89
N ALA A 155 -15.72 -8.04 1.77
CA ALA A 155 -16.28 -7.51 0.53
C ALA A 155 -15.27 -7.38 -0.62
N VAL A 156 -13.96 -7.45 -0.36
CA VAL A 156 -12.93 -7.46 -1.41
C VAL A 156 -13.07 -8.64 -2.38
N THR A 157 -13.51 -9.80 -1.88
CA THR A 157 -13.64 -11.03 -2.67
C THR A 157 -15.05 -11.58 -2.76
N TYR A 158 -15.99 -10.95 -2.04
CA TYR A 158 -17.36 -11.45 -1.93
C TYR A 158 -18.35 -10.29 -1.79
N ASP A 159 -19.35 -10.25 -2.64
CA ASP A 159 -20.47 -9.33 -2.55
C ASP A 159 -21.61 -9.99 -1.77
N ALA A 160 -21.84 -9.51 -0.55
CA ALA A 160 -22.88 -10.02 0.33
C ALA A 160 -24.31 -9.65 -0.11
N GLU A 161 -24.49 -8.57 -0.89
CA GLU A 161 -25.80 -8.16 -1.39
C GLU A 161 -26.32 -9.11 -2.47
N THR A 162 -25.44 -9.57 -3.32
CA THR A 162 -25.77 -10.47 -4.43
C THR A 162 -25.40 -11.93 -4.18
N ASP A 163 -24.80 -12.25 -3.01
CA ASP A 163 -24.27 -13.57 -2.67
C ASP A 163 -23.30 -14.09 -3.76
N THR A 164 -22.40 -13.21 -4.22
CA THR A 164 -21.51 -13.49 -5.33
C THR A 164 -20.04 -13.45 -4.91
N VAL A 165 -19.30 -14.51 -5.22
CA VAL A 165 -17.83 -14.52 -5.12
C VAL A 165 -17.23 -13.92 -6.38
N TYR A 166 -16.28 -13.02 -6.23
CA TYR A 166 -15.50 -12.49 -7.36
C TYR A 166 -14.44 -13.50 -7.79
N GLU A 167 -14.69 -14.27 -8.84
CA GLU A 167 -13.84 -15.39 -9.27
C GLU A 167 -12.44 -14.96 -9.76
N ASN A 168 -12.26 -13.68 -10.08
CA ASN A 168 -11.00 -13.08 -10.55
C ASN A 168 -10.23 -12.35 -9.45
N VAL A 169 -10.78 -12.21 -8.23
CA VAL A 169 -10.16 -11.46 -7.13
C VAL A 169 -9.69 -12.40 -6.02
N PHE A 170 -8.41 -12.32 -5.70
CA PHE A 170 -7.75 -13.16 -4.70
C PHE A 170 -7.14 -12.30 -3.59
N ARG A 171 -7.02 -12.90 -2.41
CA ARG A 171 -6.43 -12.29 -1.22
C ARG A 171 -5.33 -13.18 -0.65
N ALA A 172 -4.18 -12.57 -0.32
CA ALA A 172 -3.05 -13.26 0.32
C ALA A 172 -2.90 -12.88 1.80
N THR A 173 -4.00 -12.50 2.46
CA THR A 173 -4.04 -12.12 3.87
C THR A 173 -5.29 -12.69 4.55
N PHE A 174 -5.41 -12.47 5.87
CA PHE A 174 -6.59 -12.81 6.67
C PHE A 174 -7.70 -11.75 6.49
N THR A 175 -8.86 -11.98 7.12
CA THR A 175 -10.03 -11.09 7.02
C THR A 175 -10.23 -10.26 8.29
N ASP A 176 -11.02 -9.18 8.19
CA ASP A 176 -11.39 -8.33 9.34
C ASP A 176 -12.15 -9.11 10.42
N PRO A 177 -13.12 -10.00 10.11
CA PRO A 177 -13.73 -10.86 11.12
C PRO A 177 -12.71 -11.69 11.89
N PHE A 178 -11.72 -12.28 11.21
CA PHE A 178 -10.67 -13.03 11.89
C PHE A 178 -9.86 -12.15 12.86
N GLN A 179 -9.48 -10.94 12.46
CA GLN A 179 -8.72 -10.03 13.32
C GLN A 179 -9.55 -9.55 14.51
N GLY A 180 -10.78 -9.07 14.27
CA GLY A 180 -11.67 -8.56 15.30
C GLY A 180 -11.95 -9.61 16.37
N ILE A 181 -12.34 -10.82 15.95
CA ILE A 181 -12.57 -11.98 16.83
C ILE A 181 -11.31 -12.32 17.63
N LYS A 182 -10.15 -12.43 16.97
CA LYS A 182 -8.90 -12.78 17.65
C LYS A 182 -8.45 -11.71 18.64
N MET A 183 -8.70 -10.44 18.38
CA MET A 183 -8.36 -9.38 19.32
C MET A 183 -9.33 -9.35 20.51
N ALA A 184 -10.62 -9.64 20.32
CA ALA A 184 -11.59 -9.82 21.40
C ALA A 184 -11.24 -11.02 22.29
N ASP A 185 -10.92 -12.18 21.67
CA ASP A 185 -10.40 -13.37 22.38
C ASP A 185 -9.18 -13.02 23.24
N TYR A 186 -8.23 -12.28 22.66
CA TYR A 186 -7.01 -11.89 23.35
C TYR A 186 -7.29 -10.93 24.51
N ALA A 187 -8.11 -9.91 24.29
CA ALA A 187 -8.48 -8.94 25.31
C ALA A 187 -9.19 -9.63 26.49
N TYR A 188 -10.19 -10.45 26.22
CA TYR A 188 -11.00 -11.08 27.25
C TYR A 188 -10.31 -12.27 27.91
N GLN A 189 -9.87 -13.25 27.10
CA GLN A 189 -9.37 -14.54 27.65
C GLN A 189 -7.91 -14.49 28.10
N LYS A 190 -7.07 -13.65 27.49
CA LYS A 190 -5.63 -13.58 27.81
C LYS A 190 -5.27 -12.41 28.71
N LEU A 191 -5.82 -11.24 28.44
CA LEU A 191 -5.54 -10.05 29.26
C LEU A 191 -6.52 -9.91 30.42
N GLY A 192 -7.67 -10.59 30.40
CA GLY A 192 -8.66 -10.59 31.47
C GLY A 192 -9.51 -9.32 31.52
N TYR A 193 -9.54 -8.54 30.45
CA TYR A 193 -10.39 -7.36 30.38
C TYR A 193 -11.87 -7.74 30.22
N THR A 194 -12.72 -7.12 31.01
CA THR A 194 -14.18 -7.34 30.99
C THR A 194 -14.94 -6.11 30.51
N LYS A 195 -14.27 -4.96 30.41
CA LYS A 195 -14.83 -3.69 29.93
C LYS A 195 -13.93 -3.08 28.88
N ALA A 196 -14.43 -2.96 27.67
CA ALA A 196 -13.72 -2.31 26.59
C ALA A 196 -14.51 -1.11 26.04
N ALA A 197 -13.80 -0.14 25.49
CA ALA A 197 -14.37 0.86 24.60
C ALA A 197 -13.78 0.67 23.20
N VAL A 198 -14.44 1.25 22.20
CA VAL A 198 -13.99 1.20 20.80
C VAL A 198 -13.95 2.62 20.24
N ILE A 199 -12.91 2.94 19.43
CA ILE A 199 -12.83 4.19 18.68
C ILE A 199 -12.37 3.91 17.25
N TYR A 200 -13.18 4.27 16.25
CA TYR A 200 -12.90 3.92 14.86
C TYR A 200 -13.34 5.01 13.87
N LYS A 201 -12.80 4.96 12.66
CA LYS A 201 -13.20 5.83 11.56
C LYS A 201 -14.49 5.31 10.92
N LYS A 202 -15.53 6.15 10.92
CA LYS A 202 -16.84 5.83 10.32
C LYS A 202 -16.79 5.96 8.79
N GLY A 203 -17.50 5.08 8.11
CA GLY A 203 -17.59 5.04 6.64
C GLY A 203 -16.38 4.42 5.97
N ALA A 204 -15.55 3.69 6.72
CA ALA A 204 -14.38 2.98 6.21
C ALA A 204 -14.51 1.48 6.53
N ASP A 205 -14.70 0.66 5.50
CA ASP A 205 -15.00 -0.78 5.64
C ASP A 205 -14.01 -1.54 6.52
N TYR A 206 -12.70 -1.24 6.42
CA TYR A 206 -11.68 -1.83 7.27
C TYR A 206 -11.91 -1.54 8.76
N ASN A 207 -12.14 -0.27 9.09
CA ASN A 207 -12.29 0.17 10.47
C ASN A 207 -13.59 -0.35 11.10
N GLU A 208 -14.68 -0.24 10.34
CA GLU A 208 -16.01 -0.71 10.77
C GLU A 208 -16.05 -2.23 10.89
N GLY A 209 -15.53 -2.96 9.91
CA GLY A 209 -15.52 -4.43 9.95
C GLY A 209 -14.73 -4.99 11.13
N LEU A 210 -13.58 -4.39 11.46
CA LEU A 210 -12.82 -4.77 12.65
C LEU A 210 -13.55 -4.43 13.95
N ALA A 211 -14.12 -3.21 14.05
CA ALA A 211 -14.84 -2.76 15.23
C ALA A 211 -16.06 -3.65 15.52
N GLU A 212 -16.89 -3.91 14.52
CA GLU A 212 -18.11 -4.73 14.64
C GLU A 212 -17.79 -6.17 15.10
N ASN A 213 -16.78 -6.79 14.49
CA ASN A 213 -16.41 -8.17 14.86
C ASN A 213 -15.76 -8.24 16.23
N PHE A 214 -14.99 -7.23 16.65
CA PHE A 214 -14.47 -7.15 18.01
C PHE A 214 -15.62 -6.99 19.04
N VAL A 215 -16.54 -6.06 18.81
CA VAL A 215 -17.70 -5.80 19.69
C VAL A 215 -18.52 -7.07 19.83
N THR A 216 -18.92 -7.69 18.72
CA THR A 216 -19.75 -8.90 18.72
C THR A 216 -19.11 -10.03 19.51
N GLU A 217 -17.83 -10.31 19.27
CA GLU A 217 -17.14 -11.41 19.96
C GLU A 217 -16.87 -11.08 21.42
N PHE A 218 -16.45 -9.84 21.75
CA PHE A 218 -16.17 -9.44 23.12
C PHE A 218 -17.41 -9.56 24.02
N GLU A 219 -18.57 -9.17 23.50
CA GLU A 219 -19.86 -9.35 24.20
C GLU A 219 -20.29 -10.82 24.29
N ALA A 220 -20.08 -11.61 23.23
CA ALA A 220 -20.36 -13.05 23.25
C ALA A 220 -19.53 -13.81 24.30
N LEU A 221 -18.30 -13.35 24.56
CA LEU A 221 -17.46 -13.89 25.62
C LEU A 221 -17.90 -13.47 27.04
N GLY A 222 -18.84 -12.54 27.18
CA GLY A 222 -19.34 -12.00 28.45
C GLY A 222 -18.68 -10.68 28.87
N GLY A 223 -17.94 -10.05 27.98
CA GLY A 223 -17.42 -8.69 28.15
C GLY A 223 -18.53 -7.63 27.98
N THR A 224 -18.18 -6.40 28.28
CA THR A 224 -19.09 -5.25 28.12
C THR A 224 -18.39 -4.17 27.32
N ILE A 225 -18.97 -3.73 26.22
CA ILE A 225 -18.55 -2.51 25.53
C ILE A 225 -19.20 -1.34 26.26
N VAL A 226 -18.36 -0.56 26.96
CA VAL A 226 -18.82 0.56 27.80
C VAL A 226 -19.05 1.83 27.00
N ASP A 227 -18.40 1.93 25.83
CA ASP A 227 -18.56 3.05 24.91
C ASP A 227 -18.08 2.68 23.51
N GLU A 228 -18.71 3.28 22.50
CA GLU A 228 -18.37 3.12 21.10
C GLU A 228 -18.41 4.49 20.42
N GLU A 229 -17.22 5.02 20.12
CA GLU A 229 -17.05 6.34 19.54
C GLU A 229 -16.51 6.24 18.11
N SER A 230 -16.95 7.16 17.27
CA SER A 230 -16.47 7.25 15.91
C SER A 230 -16.06 8.68 15.53
N TYR A 231 -15.26 8.78 14.46
CA TYR A 231 -14.86 10.04 13.86
C TYR A 231 -14.94 9.94 12.32
N SER A 232 -14.91 11.08 11.65
CA SER A 232 -14.99 11.16 10.19
C SER A 232 -13.61 11.25 9.56
N ASP A 233 -13.53 10.92 8.28
CA ASP A 233 -12.30 11.09 7.51
C ASP A 233 -11.85 12.57 7.53
N GLY A 234 -10.54 12.79 7.71
CA GLY A 234 -9.94 14.10 7.85
C GLY A 234 -10.02 14.73 9.24
N ASP A 235 -10.68 14.10 10.22
CA ASP A 235 -10.64 14.56 11.60
C ASP A 235 -9.23 14.39 12.18
N VAL A 236 -8.79 15.41 12.94
CA VAL A 236 -7.46 15.45 13.59
C VAL A 236 -7.54 15.74 15.09
N ASP A 237 -8.73 15.98 15.62
CA ASP A 237 -8.99 16.20 17.06
C ASP A 237 -10.00 15.18 17.58
N TYR A 238 -9.52 14.30 18.43
CA TYR A 238 -10.27 13.16 19.00
C TYR A 238 -10.57 13.34 20.49
N LYS A 239 -10.25 14.51 21.08
CA LYS A 239 -10.35 14.73 22.52
C LYS A 239 -11.76 14.59 23.07
N THR A 240 -12.76 14.94 22.27
CA THR A 240 -14.16 14.79 22.67
C THR A 240 -14.52 13.32 22.88
N GLN A 241 -14.25 12.48 21.90
CA GLN A 241 -14.46 11.03 21.95
C GLN A 241 -13.64 10.40 23.08
N LEU A 242 -12.35 10.73 23.15
CA LEU A 242 -11.46 10.20 24.19
C LEU A 242 -11.89 10.62 25.62
N THR A 243 -12.43 11.81 25.80
CA THR A 243 -12.97 12.27 27.09
C THR A 243 -14.26 11.52 27.44
N THR A 244 -15.11 11.24 26.46
CA THR A 244 -16.32 10.41 26.66
C THR A 244 -15.92 9.00 27.10
N ILE A 245 -15.02 8.37 26.38
CA ILE A 245 -14.45 7.04 26.70
C ILE A 245 -13.87 7.02 28.13
N LEU A 246 -13.04 8.03 28.48
CA LEU A 246 -12.48 8.14 29.82
C LEU A 246 -13.56 8.16 30.89
N GLY A 247 -14.66 8.90 30.67
CA GLY A 247 -15.79 9.01 31.58
C GLY A 247 -16.53 7.70 31.82
N LYS A 248 -16.42 6.73 30.90
CA LYS A 248 -17.04 5.39 30.99
C LYS A 248 -16.19 4.37 31.75
N GLY A 249 -14.90 4.65 31.94
CA GLY A 249 -13.97 3.81 32.71
C GLY A 249 -13.73 2.43 32.08
N PRO A 250 -13.32 2.33 30.81
CA PRO A 250 -12.89 1.08 30.20
C PRO A 250 -11.61 0.57 30.84
N GLU A 251 -11.35 -0.73 30.71
CA GLU A 251 -10.07 -1.38 31.05
C GLU A 251 -9.11 -1.39 29.86
N THR A 252 -9.66 -1.29 28.65
CA THR A 252 -8.91 -1.21 27.39
C THR A 252 -9.74 -0.46 26.32
N VAL A 253 -9.05 0.07 25.30
CA VAL A 253 -9.69 0.66 24.12
C VAL A 253 -9.25 -0.12 22.89
N PHE A 254 -10.19 -0.62 22.11
CA PHE A 254 -9.91 -1.15 20.78
C PHE A 254 -9.95 -0.01 19.76
N CYS A 255 -8.87 0.14 18.99
CA CYS A 255 -8.65 1.26 18.07
C CYS A 255 -8.24 0.70 16.69
N PRO A 256 -9.19 0.16 15.91
CA PRO A 256 -8.92 -0.47 14.61
C PRO A 256 -8.73 0.57 13.51
N ASN A 257 -7.65 1.32 13.58
CA ASN A 257 -7.35 2.41 12.65
C ASN A 257 -5.95 2.23 12.03
N TYR A 258 -5.61 3.03 11.03
CA TYR A 258 -4.28 3.05 10.45
C TYR A 258 -3.31 3.86 11.32
N TYR A 259 -2.02 3.59 11.19
CA TYR A 259 -0.96 4.09 12.07
C TYR A 259 -0.96 5.62 12.28
N GLN A 260 -1.31 6.40 11.27
CA GLN A 260 -1.30 7.87 11.39
C GLN A 260 -2.38 8.37 12.35
N GLU A 261 -3.63 7.94 12.17
CA GLU A 261 -4.71 8.27 13.09
C GLU A 261 -4.43 7.70 14.48
N VAL A 262 -3.90 6.46 14.57
CA VAL A 262 -3.55 5.83 15.84
C VAL A 262 -2.52 6.65 16.60
N GLY A 263 -1.45 7.12 15.95
CA GLY A 263 -0.45 7.97 16.58
C GLY A 263 -1.05 9.25 17.16
N GLN A 264 -1.97 9.90 16.45
CA GLN A 264 -2.67 11.09 16.91
C GLN A 264 -3.64 10.78 18.05
N ILE A 265 -4.42 9.69 17.95
CA ILE A 265 -5.37 9.24 18.99
C ILE A 265 -4.61 8.93 20.29
N LEU A 266 -3.53 8.16 20.23
CA LEU A 266 -2.73 7.80 21.41
C LEU A 266 -2.13 9.03 22.09
N SER A 267 -1.56 9.96 21.32
CA SER A 267 -1.03 11.22 21.85
C SER A 267 -2.10 12.07 22.53
N GLN A 268 -3.29 12.12 21.97
CA GLN A 268 -4.40 12.88 22.54
C GLN A 268 -5.04 12.15 23.73
N ALA A 269 -5.07 10.81 23.73
CA ALA A 269 -5.52 10.01 24.86
C ALA A 269 -4.68 10.30 26.13
N GLU A 270 -3.35 10.33 25.97
CA GLU A 270 -2.46 10.74 27.05
C GLU A 270 -2.78 12.15 27.57
N SER A 271 -3.03 13.09 26.65
CA SER A 271 -3.31 14.50 26.99
C SER A 271 -4.61 14.68 27.77
N VAL A 272 -5.61 13.83 27.60
CA VAL A 272 -6.88 13.85 28.36
C VAL A 272 -6.85 12.93 29.60
N GLY A 273 -5.74 12.21 29.82
CA GLY A 273 -5.57 11.31 30.96
C GLY A 273 -6.16 9.91 30.75
N LEU A 274 -6.48 9.50 29.55
CA LEU A 274 -6.89 8.14 29.20
C LEU A 274 -5.65 7.28 28.99
N THR A 275 -5.23 6.56 30.04
CA THR A 275 -3.96 5.82 30.10
C THR A 275 -4.13 4.30 30.08
N VAL A 276 -5.32 3.81 29.82
CA VAL A 276 -5.56 2.37 29.67
C VAL A 276 -4.87 1.83 28.41
N PRO A 277 -4.53 0.53 28.36
CA PRO A 277 -3.96 -0.06 27.16
C PRO A 277 -4.89 0.07 25.97
N PHE A 278 -4.31 0.40 24.81
CA PHE A 278 -4.97 0.38 23.53
C PHE A 278 -4.61 -0.91 22.78
N LEU A 279 -5.57 -1.47 22.06
CA LEU A 279 -5.42 -2.64 21.21
C LEU A 279 -5.77 -2.26 19.78
N GLY A 280 -5.12 -2.86 18.80
CA GLY A 280 -5.36 -2.56 17.39
C GLY A 280 -5.31 -3.78 16.49
N GLY A 281 -5.37 -3.54 15.20
CA GLY A 281 -5.23 -4.55 14.14
C GLY A 281 -3.95 -4.34 13.34
N VAL A 282 -3.89 -4.98 12.17
CA VAL A 282 -2.75 -4.89 11.25
C VAL A 282 -2.44 -3.46 10.77
N GLY A 283 -3.42 -2.55 10.83
CA GLY A 283 -3.22 -1.13 10.51
C GLY A 283 -2.29 -0.37 11.47
N TRP A 284 -1.78 -1.01 12.52
CA TRP A 284 -0.78 -0.44 13.42
C TRP A 284 0.65 -0.65 12.97
N ASP A 285 0.87 -1.40 11.91
CA ASP A 285 2.19 -1.56 11.33
C ASP A 285 2.69 -0.20 10.81
N GLY A 286 3.83 0.24 11.32
CA GLY A 286 4.38 1.57 11.05
C GLY A 286 4.35 2.56 12.22
N LEU A 287 3.79 2.14 13.41
CA LEU A 287 3.86 2.93 14.64
C LEU A 287 5.27 2.94 15.24
#